data_81cf51369d6d882abdea3535895c0ba9
#
_entry.id   81cf51369d6d882abdea3535895c0ba9
#
_cell.length_a   1.000
_cell.length_b   1.000
_cell.length_c   1.000
_cell.angle_alpha   90.00
_cell.angle_beta   90.00
_cell.angle_gamma   90.00
#
_symmetry.space_group_name_H-M   'P 1'
#
loop_
_entity.id
_entity.type
_entity.pdbx_description
1 polymer ?
#
loop_
_entity_poly.entity_id
_entity_poly.type
_entity_poly.pdbx_seq_one_letter_code
_entity_poly.pdbx_strand_id
1 'polypeptide(L)'
;SDVCSSDLGGEGALELAQAVVEACEEPVNVKFLYDLEMPLRQRVELIAKEVYGADGVDWAPLAVQKAERFESDPKYADYCTMMVKTHLSLSDDPTKKGEPKGWRLAIRDILEYGGAKFLCPMAGTISMMPGTAADPAYRRVDVDVETGKVSGLF
;
A
#
# COMPACT_ATOMS: atom_id res chain seq x y z
N SER A 1 -14.69 18.76 9.48
CA SER A 1 -15.30 18.89 10.80
C SER A 1 -14.44 18.15 11.81
N ASP A 2 -14.16 18.78 12.92
CA ASP A 2 -13.19 18.32 13.91
C ASP A 2 -13.82 17.38 14.95
N VAL A 3 -15.06 17.00 14.75
CA VAL A 3 -15.77 16.11 15.67
C VAL A 3 -15.89 14.75 15.00
N CYS A 4 -15.20 13.76 15.57
CA CYS A 4 -15.43 12.37 15.21
C CYS A 4 -16.83 11.99 15.70
N SER A 5 -17.74 11.75 14.78
CA SER A 5 -19.12 11.30 15.09
C SER A 5 -19.14 10.03 15.95
N SER A 6 -18.08 9.23 15.91
CA SER A 6 -17.88 8.07 16.80
C SER A 6 -17.85 8.42 18.29
N ASP A 7 -17.41 9.62 18.66
CA ASP A 7 -17.33 10.06 20.07
C ASP A 7 -18.71 10.40 20.66
N LEU A 8 -19.69 10.64 19.80
CA LEU A 8 -21.05 11.00 20.18
C LEU A 8 -22.03 9.80 20.16
N GLY A 9 -21.54 8.60 19.93
CA GLY A 9 -22.35 7.39 19.83
C GLY A 9 -23.29 7.38 18.62
N GLY A 10 -24.40 6.63 18.71
CA GLY A 10 -25.31 6.44 17.60
C GLY A 10 -25.99 7.73 17.11
N GLU A 11 -26.37 8.62 18.03
CA GLU A 11 -27.00 9.90 17.67
C GLU A 11 -26.06 10.81 16.90
N GLY A 12 -24.78 10.87 17.28
CA GLY A 12 -23.77 11.66 16.59
C GLY A 12 -23.42 11.13 15.20
N ALA A 13 -23.74 9.86 14.90
CA ALA A 13 -23.50 9.23 13.62
C ALA A 13 -24.66 9.34 12.62
N LEU A 14 -25.82 9.89 13.00
CA LEU A 14 -27.02 9.92 12.15
C LEU A 14 -26.81 10.70 10.85
N GLU A 15 -26.19 11.87 10.91
CA GLU A 15 -25.92 12.68 9.72
C GLU A 15 -24.96 11.97 8.75
N LEU A 16 -23.93 11.31 9.29
CA LEU A 16 -23.01 10.51 8.50
C LEU A 16 -23.71 9.29 7.86
N ALA A 17 -24.56 8.61 8.64
CA ALA A 17 -25.30 7.47 8.12
C ALA A 17 -26.25 7.89 6.99
N GLN A 18 -26.93 9.01 7.13
CA GLN A 18 -27.81 9.55 6.08
C GLN A 18 -27.02 9.93 4.83
N ALA A 19 -25.89 10.60 4.98
CA ALA A 19 -25.02 10.95 3.85
C ALA A 19 -24.48 9.71 3.12
N VAL A 20 -24.18 8.63 3.84
CA VAL A 20 -23.78 7.35 3.24
C VAL A 20 -24.95 6.71 2.46
N VAL A 21 -26.16 6.72 3.02
CA VAL A 21 -27.34 6.19 2.33
C VAL A 21 -27.59 6.97 1.02
N GLU A 22 -27.58 8.30 1.08
CA GLU A 22 -27.74 9.16 -0.10
C GLU A 22 -26.63 8.89 -1.16
N ALA A 23 -25.38 8.75 -0.72
CA ALA A 23 -24.28 8.41 -1.63
C ALA A 23 -24.42 7.01 -2.26
N CYS A 24 -25.07 6.06 -1.57
CA CYS A 24 -25.35 4.73 -2.12
C CYS A 24 -26.47 4.72 -3.17
N GLU A 25 -27.29 5.75 -3.23
CA GLU A 25 -28.33 5.89 -4.27
C GLU A 25 -27.76 6.44 -5.59
N GLU A 26 -26.58 7.04 -5.55
CA GLU A 26 -25.89 7.52 -6.75
C GLU A 26 -25.44 6.34 -7.64
N PRO A 27 -25.58 6.44 -8.96
CA PRO A 27 -25.16 5.37 -9.85
C PRO A 27 -23.65 5.16 -9.78
N VAL A 28 -23.25 3.91 -9.55
CA VAL A 28 -21.84 3.52 -9.47
C VAL A 28 -21.20 3.62 -10.86
N ASN A 29 -20.21 4.49 -11.00
CA ASN A 29 -19.42 4.65 -12.21
C ASN A 29 -17.93 4.48 -11.88
N VAL A 30 -17.57 3.28 -11.41
CA VAL A 30 -16.18 2.94 -11.10
C VAL A 30 -15.42 2.74 -12.40
N LYS A 31 -14.32 3.49 -12.55
CA LYS A 31 -13.33 3.29 -13.62
C LYS A 31 -12.07 2.72 -13.00
N PHE A 32 -11.70 1.55 -13.46
CA PHE A 32 -10.40 0.97 -13.08
C PHE A 32 -9.28 1.77 -13.73
N LEU A 33 -8.17 1.95 -13.00
CA LEU A 33 -7.01 2.68 -13.51
C LEU A 33 -6.31 1.90 -14.65
N TYR A 34 -6.32 0.56 -14.57
CA TYR A 34 -5.74 -0.32 -15.57
C TYR A 34 -6.52 -1.63 -15.65
N ASP A 35 -6.39 -2.32 -16.77
CA ASP A 35 -6.88 -3.69 -16.94
C ASP A 35 -5.84 -4.70 -16.49
N LEU A 36 -6.27 -5.85 -15.95
CA LEU A 36 -5.35 -6.91 -15.48
C LEU A 36 -4.51 -7.53 -16.60
N GLU A 37 -4.97 -7.45 -17.84
CA GLU A 37 -4.22 -7.90 -19.04
C GLU A 37 -3.02 -6.99 -19.37
N MET A 38 -2.99 -5.76 -18.82
CA MET A 38 -1.85 -4.87 -18.99
C MET A 38 -0.60 -5.47 -18.34
N PRO A 39 0.58 -5.49 -19.01
CA PRO A 39 1.82 -5.98 -18.42
C PRO A 39 2.17 -5.30 -17.09
N LEU A 40 2.76 -6.04 -16.16
CA LEU A 40 3.07 -5.55 -14.81
C LEU A 40 3.86 -4.24 -14.82
N ARG A 41 4.89 -4.15 -15.67
CA ARG A 41 5.71 -2.93 -15.75
C ARG A 41 4.91 -1.71 -16.22
N GLN A 42 3.98 -1.89 -17.14
CA GLN A 42 3.10 -0.81 -17.60
C GLN A 42 2.11 -0.38 -16.50
N ARG A 43 1.56 -1.34 -15.73
CA ARG A 43 0.70 -1.03 -14.57
C ARG A 43 1.43 -0.22 -13.52
N VAL A 44 2.67 -0.62 -13.20
CA VAL A 44 3.51 0.11 -12.23
C VAL A 44 3.83 1.52 -12.72
N GLU A 45 4.15 1.68 -13.99
CA GLU A 45 4.43 3.00 -14.58
C GLU A 45 3.19 3.90 -14.58
N LEU A 46 2.03 3.34 -14.92
CA LEU A 46 0.76 4.06 -14.87
C LEU A 46 0.42 4.52 -13.45
N ILE A 47 0.53 3.64 -12.46
CA ILE A 47 0.31 3.98 -11.05
C ILE A 47 1.30 5.06 -10.60
N ALA A 48 2.57 4.95 -10.95
CA ALA A 48 3.59 5.91 -10.57
C ALA A 48 3.29 7.32 -11.12
N LYS A 49 2.83 7.40 -12.36
CA LYS A 49 2.49 8.68 -13.00
C LYS A 49 1.17 9.25 -12.53
N GLU A 50 0.10 8.48 -12.62
CA GLU A 50 -1.26 8.98 -12.40
C GLU A 50 -1.63 9.14 -10.92
N VAL A 51 -1.07 8.28 -10.05
CA VAL A 51 -1.39 8.30 -8.61
C VAL A 51 -0.35 9.07 -7.81
N TYR A 52 0.93 8.89 -8.12
CA TYR A 52 2.00 9.48 -7.31
C TYR A 52 2.64 10.73 -7.94
N GLY A 53 2.36 11.02 -9.21
CA GLY A 53 2.92 12.18 -9.91
C GLY A 53 4.41 12.05 -10.24
N ALA A 54 4.91 10.82 -10.39
CA ALA A 54 6.27 10.55 -10.83
C ALA A 54 6.42 10.81 -12.34
N ASP A 55 7.62 11.17 -12.80
CA ASP A 55 7.92 11.30 -14.23
C ASP A 55 8.11 9.93 -14.92
N GLY A 56 8.28 8.86 -14.15
CA GLY A 56 8.46 7.50 -14.64
C GLY A 56 8.99 6.58 -13.55
N VAL A 57 9.45 5.40 -13.97
CA VAL A 57 9.94 4.35 -13.07
C VAL A 57 11.37 3.95 -13.44
N ASP A 58 12.21 3.78 -12.43
CA ASP A 58 13.54 3.22 -12.54
C ASP A 58 13.56 1.82 -11.94
N TRP A 59 14.03 0.85 -12.70
CA TRP A 59 14.00 -0.55 -12.32
C TRP A 59 15.40 -1.04 -11.96
N ALA A 60 15.59 -1.55 -10.75
CA ALA A 60 16.79 -2.29 -10.40
C ALA A 60 16.86 -3.61 -11.19
N PRO A 61 18.06 -4.15 -11.48
CA PRO A 61 18.23 -5.38 -12.26
C PRO A 61 17.43 -6.57 -11.74
N LEU A 62 17.36 -6.74 -10.43
CA LEU A 62 16.55 -7.79 -9.78
C LEU A 62 15.05 -7.62 -10.05
N ALA A 63 14.56 -6.38 -9.99
CA ALA A 63 13.15 -6.08 -10.25
C ALA A 63 12.78 -6.31 -11.72
N VAL A 64 13.69 -5.99 -12.66
CA VAL A 64 13.51 -6.31 -14.09
C VAL A 64 13.37 -7.81 -14.29
N GLN A 65 14.32 -8.60 -13.78
CA GLN A 65 14.31 -10.05 -13.91
C GLN A 65 13.00 -10.67 -13.34
N LYS A 66 12.56 -10.21 -12.19
CA LYS A 66 11.30 -10.69 -11.60
C LYS A 66 10.08 -10.25 -12.39
N ALA A 67 10.05 -9.01 -12.90
CA ALA A 67 8.96 -8.52 -13.74
C ALA A 67 8.82 -9.37 -15.00
N GLU A 68 9.91 -9.66 -15.69
CA GLU A 68 9.93 -10.53 -16.89
C GLU A 68 9.40 -11.94 -16.57
N ARG A 69 9.81 -12.51 -15.45
CA ARG A 69 9.29 -13.80 -14.99
C ARG A 69 7.78 -13.76 -14.76
N PHE A 70 7.28 -12.75 -14.05
CA PHE A 70 5.84 -12.63 -13.74
C PHE A 70 5.00 -12.32 -14.97
N GLU A 71 5.53 -11.54 -15.93
CA GLU A 71 4.84 -11.22 -17.17
C GLU A 71 4.80 -12.41 -18.16
N SER A 72 5.78 -13.32 -18.08
CA SER A 72 5.85 -14.50 -18.96
C SER A 72 5.06 -15.71 -18.50
N ASP A 73 4.70 -15.78 -17.23
CA ASP A 73 4.01 -16.93 -16.62
C ASP A 73 2.50 -16.65 -16.50
N PRO A 74 1.65 -17.42 -17.22
CA PRO A 74 0.19 -17.26 -17.17
C PRO A 74 -0.44 -17.36 -15.77
N LYS A 75 0.24 -17.98 -14.82
CA LYS A 75 -0.17 -18.04 -13.40
C LYS A 75 -0.46 -16.66 -12.83
N TYR A 76 0.23 -15.64 -13.29
CA TYR A 76 0.16 -14.29 -12.73
C TYR A 76 -0.74 -13.33 -13.51
N ALA A 77 -1.44 -13.82 -14.54
CA ALA A 77 -2.26 -12.98 -15.41
C ALA A 77 -3.39 -12.22 -14.67
N ASP A 78 -3.94 -12.82 -13.60
CA ASP A 78 -5.01 -12.24 -12.78
C ASP A 78 -4.51 -11.62 -11.45
N TYR A 79 -3.17 -11.48 -11.27
CA TYR A 79 -2.62 -10.88 -10.07
C TYR A 79 -2.67 -9.35 -10.14
N CYS A 80 -3.22 -8.75 -9.09
CA CYS A 80 -3.25 -7.29 -8.95
C CYS A 80 -1.89 -6.72 -8.57
N THR A 81 -1.66 -5.46 -8.90
CA THR A 81 -0.45 -4.73 -8.51
C THR A 81 -0.69 -3.95 -7.23
N MET A 82 0.12 -4.21 -6.20
CA MET A 82 0.11 -3.49 -4.93
C MET A 82 1.44 -2.79 -4.71
N MET A 83 1.47 -1.47 -4.87
CA MET A 83 2.70 -0.70 -4.69
C MET A 83 3.09 -0.59 -3.22
N VAL A 84 4.36 -0.90 -2.91
CA VAL A 84 4.91 -0.80 -1.56
C VAL A 84 6.01 0.26 -1.55
N LYS A 85 5.74 1.36 -0.83
CA LYS A 85 6.67 2.48 -0.66
C LYS A 85 6.46 3.17 0.69
N THR A 86 7.30 4.16 1.00
CA THR A 86 7.12 4.96 2.22
C THR A 86 5.75 5.62 2.27
N HIS A 87 5.16 5.68 3.45
CA HIS A 87 3.91 6.42 3.71
C HIS A 87 4.14 7.92 3.97
N LEU A 88 5.40 8.34 4.09
CA LEU A 88 5.76 9.71 4.48
C LEU A 88 5.87 10.68 3.29
N SER A 89 5.82 10.18 2.06
CA SER A 89 5.94 10.96 0.83
C SER A 89 5.14 10.31 -0.29
N LEU A 90 4.74 11.07 -1.32
CA LEU A 90 4.27 10.52 -2.59
C LEU A 90 5.39 9.84 -3.36
N SER A 91 6.65 10.29 -3.19
CA SER A 91 7.83 9.63 -3.75
C SER A 91 8.30 8.43 -2.91
N ASP A 92 9.37 7.77 -3.33
CA ASP A 92 10.09 6.75 -2.58
C ASP A 92 11.06 7.31 -1.53
N ASP A 93 11.25 8.64 -1.51
CA ASP A 93 12.09 9.36 -0.57
C ASP A 93 11.23 9.98 0.56
N PRO A 94 11.35 9.51 1.81
CA PRO A 94 10.53 9.99 2.93
C PRO A 94 10.79 11.46 3.30
N THR A 95 11.85 12.08 2.79
CA THR A 95 12.19 13.48 3.07
C THR A 95 11.47 14.46 2.14
N LYS A 96 11.03 14.02 0.97
CA LYS A 96 10.30 14.84 0.00
C LYS A 96 8.84 14.94 0.40
N LYS A 97 8.47 16.03 1.06
CA LYS A 97 7.10 16.28 1.55
C LYS A 97 6.23 16.97 0.51
N GLY A 98 4.91 16.92 0.75
CA GLY A 98 3.91 17.56 -0.12
C GLY A 98 3.78 16.86 -1.46
N GLU A 99 3.82 17.63 -2.54
CA GLU A 99 3.70 17.16 -3.93
C GLU A 99 5.04 17.32 -4.66
N PRO A 100 6.00 16.38 -4.52
CA PRO A 100 7.28 16.45 -5.20
C PRO A 100 7.12 16.35 -6.71
N LYS A 101 7.95 17.10 -7.46
CA LYS A 101 7.99 17.12 -8.93
C LYS A 101 9.39 16.76 -9.43
N GLY A 102 9.49 16.29 -10.67
CA GLY A 102 10.79 16.00 -11.29
C GLY A 102 11.48 14.78 -10.67
N TRP A 103 10.74 13.73 -10.33
CA TRP A 103 11.29 12.53 -9.69
C TRP A 103 10.81 11.25 -10.37
N ARG A 104 11.57 10.18 -10.21
CA ARG A 104 11.25 8.86 -10.75
C ARG A 104 11.18 7.85 -9.61
N LEU A 105 10.22 6.93 -9.71
CA LEU A 105 10.00 5.91 -8.70
C LEU A 105 11.01 4.76 -8.87
N ALA A 106 11.86 4.52 -7.87
CA ALA A 106 12.86 3.46 -7.91
C ALA A 106 12.30 2.14 -7.37
N ILE A 107 12.07 1.17 -8.28
CA ILE A 107 11.63 -0.18 -7.91
C ILE A 107 12.85 -1.09 -7.73
N ARG A 108 13.06 -1.56 -6.50
CA ARG A 108 14.21 -2.40 -6.12
C ARG A 108 13.94 -3.89 -6.21
N ASP A 109 12.70 -4.31 -5.99
CA ASP A 109 12.29 -5.72 -5.95
C ASP A 109 10.79 -5.86 -6.21
N ILE A 110 10.34 -7.10 -6.47
CA ILE A 110 8.92 -7.46 -6.55
C ILE A 110 8.70 -8.70 -5.69
N LEU A 111 7.72 -8.65 -4.78
CA LEU A 111 7.31 -9.80 -3.98
C LEU A 111 5.99 -10.38 -4.48
N GLU A 112 5.87 -11.71 -4.40
CA GLU A 112 4.63 -12.42 -4.69
C GLU A 112 3.87 -12.73 -3.40
N TYR A 113 2.59 -12.40 -3.37
CA TYR A 113 1.63 -12.81 -2.35
C TYR A 113 0.57 -13.70 -2.99
N GLY A 114 0.93 -14.97 -3.22
CA GLY A 114 0.14 -15.92 -3.98
C GLY A 114 -1.25 -16.18 -3.40
N GLY A 115 -1.39 -16.21 -2.08
CA GLY A 115 -2.68 -16.42 -1.42
C GLY A 115 -3.69 -15.30 -1.63
N ALA A 116 -3.21 -14.07 -1.84
CA ALA A 116 -4.04 -12.89 -2.10
C ALA A 116 -4.02 -12.44 -3.57
N LYS A 117 -3.25 -13.14 -4.43
CA LYS A 117 -3.03 -12.80 -5.84
C LYS A 117 -2.52 -11.37 -6.04
N PHE A 118 -1.52 -10.98 -5.27
CA PHE A 118 -0.84 -9.69 -5.42
C PHE A 118 0.61 -9.86 -5.86
N LEU A 119 1.03 -9.01 -6.79
CA LEU A 119 2.43 -8.70 -7.05
C LEU A 119 2.74 -7.34 -6.43
N CYS A 120 3.75 -7.32 -5.56
CA CYS A 120 4.09 -6.14 -4.76
C CYS A 120 5.43 -5.54 -5.19
N PRO A 121 5.45 -4.58 -6.14
CA PRO A 121 6.64 -3.80 -6.46
C PRO A 121 7.06 -2.96 -5.26
N MET A 122 8.32 -3.10 -4.86
CA MET A 122 8.89 -2.44 -3.67
C MET A 122 9.74 -1.25 -4.07
N ALA A 123 9.35 -0.07 -3.62
CA ALA A 123 10.08 1.15 -3.82
C ALA A 123 10.74 1.64 -2.51
N GLY A 124 11.96 2.17 -2.61
CA GLY A 124 12.68 2.70 -1.46
C GLY A 124 13.11 1.61 -0.46
N THR A 125 13.26 1.99 0.80
CA THR A 125 13.84 1.17 1.88
C THR A 125 12.82 0.62 2.87
N ILE A 126 11.53 0.70 2.56
CA ILE A 126 10.48 0.26 3.46
C ILE A 126 10.60 -1.24 3.80
N SER A 127 10.46 -1.55 5.08
CA SER A 127 10.37 -2.93 5.56
C SER A 127 8.91 -3.35 5.62
N MET A 128 8.63 -4.57 5.16
CA MET A 128 7.29 -5.12 5.20
C MET A 128 7.09 -5.98 6.46
N MET A 129 5.87 -5.94 7.01
CA MET A 129 5.41 -6.82 8.08
C MET A 129 6.38 -6.88 9.29
N PRO A 130 6.54 -5.81 10.08
CA PRO A 130 7.24 -5.89 11.35
C PRO A 130 6.62 -6.99 12.23
N GLY A 131 7.44 -7.84 12.83
CA GLY A 131 6.99 -8.86 13.76
C GLY A 131 6.70 -10.25 13.19
N THR A 132 6.96 -10.49 11.90
CA THR A 132 6.84 -11.83 11.27
C THR A 132 8.13 -12.64 11.31
N ALA A 133 9.09 -12.32 12.18
CA ALA A 133 10.30 -13.10 12.39
C ALA A 133 9.98 -14.50 12.93
N ALA A 134 10.88 -15.48 12.74
CA ALA A 134 10.75 -16.83 13.30
C ALA A 134 10.66 -16.83 14.83
N ASP A 135 11.25 -15.82 15.49
CA ASP A 135 11.05 -15.50 16.91
C ASP A 135 10.40 -14.11 17.04
N PRO A 136 9.06 -14.02 16.92
CA PRO A 136 8.36 -12.77 16.93
C PRO A 136 8.35 -12.11 18.31
N ALA A 137 8.41 -10.77 18.32
CA ALA A 137 8.51 -9.97 19.55
C ALA A 137 7.38 -10.24 20.57
N TYR A 138 6.18 -10.59 20.12
CA TYR A 138 5.05 -10.87 21.03
C TYR A 138 5.30 -12.01 22.02
N ARG A 139 6.26 -12.92 21.75
CA ARG A 139 6.63 -14.01 22.66
C ARG A 139 7.39 -13.56 23.89
N ARG A 140 7.98 -12.37 23.86
CA ARG A 140 8.81 -11.84 24.94
C ARG A 140 8.33 -10.48 25.48
N VAL A 141 7.39 -9.85 24.76
CA VAL A 141 6.76 -8.61 25.25
C VAL A 141 5.71 -8.97 26.28
N ASP A 142 5.82 -8.39 27.45
CA ASP A 142 4.86 -8.57 28.54
C ASP A 142 4.55 -7.23 29.21
N VAL A 143 3.37 -7.13 29.81
CA VAL A 143 2.90 -5.93 30.52
C VAL A 143 2.57 -6.33 31.95
N ASP A 144 3.28 -5.73 32.91
CA ASP A 144 2.93 -5.81 34.31
C ASP A 144 1.60 -5.07 34.54
N VAL A 145 0.56 -5.82 34.84
CA VAL A 145 -0.82 -5.27 34.97
C VAL A 145 -1.02 -4.37 36.18
N GLU A 146 -0.16 -4.47 37.18
CA GLU A 146 -0.25 -3.63 38.38
C GLU A 146 0.44 -2.28 38.19
N THR A 147 1.59 -2.28 37.50
CA THR A 147 2.40 -1.08 37.31
C THR A 147 2.26 -0.46 35.92
N GLY A 148 1.69 -1.18 34.94
CA GLY A 148 1.62 -0.80 33.53
C GLY A 148 2.97 -0.81 32.81
N LYS A 149 4.02 -1.36 33.44
CA LYS A 149 5.36 -1.39 32.86
C LYS A 149 5.46 -2.47 31.79
N VAL A 150 5.92 -2.06 30.61
CA VAL A 150 6.18 -2.98 29.48
C VAL A 150 7.61 -3.49 29.56
N SER A 151 7.81 -4.81 29.38
CA SER A 151 9.11 -5.48 29.29
C SER A 151 9.27 -6.22 27.97
N GLY A 152 10.51 -6.55 27.57
CA GLY A 152 10.81 -7.34 26.38
C GLY A 152 10.65 -6.62 25.03
N LEU A 153 10.56 -5.29 25.02
CA LEU A 153 10.47 -4.49 23.77
C LEU A 153 11.81 -4.46 23.03
N PHE A 154 12.94 -4.56 23.72
CA PHE A 154 14.30 -4.50 23.18
C PHE A 154 15.17 -5.58 23.80
#